data_d37e404805d9f4eadcc129169db3ae4e
#
_entry.id   d37e404805d9f4eadcc129169db3ae4e
#
_cell.length_a   1.000
_cell.length_b   1.000
_cell.length_c   1.000
_cell.angle_alpha   90.00
_cell.angle_beta   90.00
_cell.angle_gamma   90.00
#
_symmetry.space_group_name_H-M   'P 1'
#
loop_
_entity.id
_entity.type
_entity.pdbx_description
1 polymer ?
#
loop_
_entity_poly.entity_id
_entity_poly.type
_entity_poly.pdbx_seq_one_letter_code
_entity_poly.pdbx_strand_id
1 'polypeptide(L)'
;MQTLHGGAAARPFTTHMNAFDLDLYLRIAPELFLKRCLVGGIDRVFEINRDFRNEGVDATHAPEFTMVEAYQAYGTYDSIGQLVKELVQKTAMDVYGSHKVTLLDGTEYDFGGEWKTISMYDSLSEIGRAHV
;
A
#
# COMPACT_ATOMS: atom_id res chain seq x y z
N MET A 1 17.22 4.38 -6.29
CA MET A 1 17.25 5.77 -6.83
C MET A 1 16.75 5.72 -8.25
N GLN A 2 16.15 6.79 -8.73
CA GLN A 2 15.51 6.84 -10.07
C GLN A 2 15.69 8.23 -10.67
N THR A 3 15.70 8.29 -12.00
CA THR A 3 15.89 9.54 -12.76
C THR A 3 14.62 10.38 -12.85
N LEU A 4 13.46 9.73 -12.72
CA LEU A 4 12.14 10.36 -12.71
C LEU A 4 11.38 9.89 -11.48
N HIS A 5 10.73 10.79 -10.78
CA HIS A 5 9.82 10.45 -9.70
C HIS A 5 8.37 10.37 -10.20
N GLY A 6 7.54 9.58 -9.55
CA GLY A 6 6.12 9.43 -9.90
C GLY A 6 5.49 8.23 -9.20
N GLY A 7 4.19 8.00 -9.46
CA GLY A 7 3.41 6.95 -8.83
C GLY A 7 2.73 7.36 -7.53
N ALA A 8 3.00 8.58 -7.04
CA ALA A 8 2.31 9.16 -5.87
C ALA A 8 2.36 10.69 -5.96
N ALA A 9 1.44 11.35 -5.27
CA ALA A 9 1.45 12.80 -5.07
C ALA A 9 2.29 13.13 -3.81
N ALA A 10 3.60 12.96 -3.90
CA ALA A 10 4.53 13.17 -2.81
C ALA A 10 5.78 13.93 -3.27
N ARG A 11 6.41 14.68 -2.36
CA ARG A 11 7.68 15.37 -2.63
C ARG A 11 8.83 14.37 -2.48
N PRO A 12 9.70 14.21 -3.50
CA PRO A 12 10.85 13.31 -3.41
C PRO A 12 12.01 13.94 -2.61
N PHE A 13 12.89 13.10 -2.05
CA PHE A 13 14.26 13.48 -1.73
C PHE A 13 15.10 13.44 -2.99
N THR A 14 15.97 14.42 -3.17
CA THR A 14 16.91 14.49 -4.28
C THR A 14 18.31 14.08 -3.83
N THR A 15 19.08 13.51 -4.73
CA THR A 15 20.50 13.18 -4.53
C THR A 15 21.25 13.33 -5.85
N HIS A 16 22.60 13.29 -5.79
CA HIS A 16 23.45 13.44 -6.95
C HIS A 16 24.38 12.24 -7.10
N MET A 17 24.47 11.70 -8.33
CA MET A 17 25.39 10.62 -8.67
C MET A 17 26.64 11.20 -9.34
N ASN A 18 27.72 11.32 -8.59
CA ASN A 18 28.96 11.96 -9.05
C ASN A 18 29.56 11.29 -10.30
N ALA A 19 29.46 9.96 -10.41
CA ALA A 19 30.06 9.21 -11.50
C ALA A 19 29.48 9.56 -12.90
N PHE A 20 28.25 10.03 -12.95
CA PHE A 20 27.57 10.42 -14.20
C PHE A 20 27.10 11.87 -14.21
N ASP A 21 27.47 12.66 -13.19
CA ASP A 21 27.00 14.04 -13.05
C ASP A 21 25.48 14.17 -13.23
N LEU A 22 24.73 13.33 -12.50
CA LEU A 22 23.29 13.14 -12.70
C LEU A 22 22.52 13.29 -11.38
N ASP A 23 21.52 14.17 -11.41
CA ASP A 23 20.56 14.29 -10.30
C ASP A 23 19.58 13.12 -10.32
N LEU A 24 19.35 12.55 -9.15
CA LEU A 24 18.48 11.40 -8.92
C LEU A 24 17.50 11.68 -7.78
N TYR A 25 16.48 10.88 -7.73
CA TYR A 25 15.48 10.89 -6.65
C TYR A 25 15.51 9.59 -5.86
N LEU A 26 15.31 9.66 -4.55
CA LEU A 26 14.85 8.52 -3.80
C LEU A 26 13.40 8.24 -4.20
N ARG A 27 13.04 6.98 -4.34
CA ARG A 27 11.71 6.62 -4.84
C ARG A 27 10.61 6.97 -3.84
N ILE A 28 9.52 7.51 -4.35
CA ILE A 28 8.30 7.80 -3.59
C ILE A 28 7.26 6.68 -3.70
N ALA A 29 7.37 5.83 -4.73
CA ALA A 29 6.54 4.65 -4.99
C ALA A 29 7.17 3.78 -6.09
N PRO A 30 6.96 2.46 -6.10
CA PRO A 30 7.39 1.56 -7.17
C PRO A 30 6.42 1.48 -8.35
N GLU A 31 5.24 2.09 -8.28
CA GLU A 31 4.09 1.95 -9.17
C GLU A 31 4.46 1.92 -10.66
N LEU A 32 5.17 2.93 -11.14
CA LEU A 32 5.45 3.07 -12.58
C LEU A 32 6.36 1.97 -13.11
N PHE A 33 7.29 1.47 -12.30
CA PHE A 33 8.17 0.35 -12.67
C PHE A 33 7.40 -0.96 -12.70
N LEU A 34 6.53 -1.21 -11.74
CA LEU A 34 5.69 -2.41 -11.68
C LEU A 34 4.68 -2.43 -12.84
N LYS A 35 4.07 -1.28 -13.18
CA LYS A 35 3.21 -1.17 -14.35
C LYS A 35 3.95 -1.42 -15.67
N ARG A 36 5.22 -1.00 -15.79
CA ARG A 36 6.07 -1.35 -16.94
C ARG A 36 6.31 -2.85 -17.06
N CYS A 37 6.45 -3.55 -15.93
CA CYS A 37 6.53 -5.01 -15.93
C CYS A 37 5.28 -5.66 -16.51
N LEU A 38 4.08 -5.16 -16.18
CA LEU A 38 2.83 -5.64 -16.78
C LEU A 38 2.78 -5.37 -18.29
N VAL A 39 3.17 -4.17 -18.74
CA VAL A 39 3.26 -3.85 -20.17
C VAL A 39 4.26 -4.75 -20.88
N GLY A 40 5.33 -5.14 -20.20
CA GLY A 40 6.34 -6.09 -20.68
C GLY A 40 5.89 -7.56 -20.69
N GLY A 41 4.67 -7.87 -20.26
CA GLY A 41 4.10 -9.22 -20.33
C GLY A 41 4.20 -10.04 -19.03
N ILE A 42 4.50 -9.42 -17.89
CA ILE A 42 4.45 -10.08 -16.59
C ILE A 42 3.01 -9.96 -16.06
N ASP A 43 2.30 -11.06 -15.94
CA ASP A 43 0.88 -11.05 -15.56
C ASP A 43 0.61 -10.61 -14.12
N ARG A 44 1.53 -10.91 -13.21
CA ARG A 44 1.44 -10.57 -11.78
C ARG A 44 2.80 -10.15 -11.26
N VAL A 45 2.82 -9.05 -10.54
CA VAL A 45 4.06 -8.51 -9.97
C VAL A 45 3.76 -7.89 -8.61
N PHE A 46 4.69 -8.05 -7.69
CA PHE A 46 4.66 -7.31 -6.43
C PHE A 46 6.09 -6.92 -6.02
N GLU A 47 6.18 -5.93 -5.18
CA GLU A 47 7.43 -5.52 -4.53
C GLU A 47 7.15 -5.13 -3.08
N ILE A 48 7.99 -5.57 -2.15
CA ILE A 48 8.08 -5.05 -0.79
C ILE A 48 9.34 -4.20 -0.75
N ASN A 49 9.20 -2.92 -0.47
CA ASN A 49 10.29 -1.97 -0.63
C ASN A 49 10.29 -0.86 0.41
N ARG A 50 11.35 -0.02 0.37
CA ARG A 50 11.45 1.24 1.07
C ARG A 50 11.09 2.38 0.13
N ASP A 51 10.13 3.19 0.55
CA ASP A 51 9.77 4.44 -0.09
C ASP A 51 10.12 5.64 0.79
N PHE A 52 10.34 6.78 0.14
CA PHE A 52 10.85 7.98 0.76
C PHE A 52 9.99 9.17 0.34
N ARG A 53 9.40 9.89 1.30
CA ARG A 53 8.58 11.08 1.04
C ARG A 53 9.06 12.23 1.90
N ASN A 54 9.47 13.32 1.25
CA ASN A 54 10.04 14.51 1.89
C ASN A 54 8.92 15.50 2.23
N GLU A 55 8.12 15.14 3.22
CA GLU A 55 6.95 15.88 3.68
C GLU A 55 6.97 15.98 5.21
N GLY A 56 5.84 16.39 5.82
CA GLY A 56 5.71 16.47 7.27
C GLY A 56 5.86 15.12 7.96
N VAL A 57 6.32 15.13 9.19
CA VAL A 57 6.50 13.95 10.05
C VAL A 57 5.56 14.08 11.24
N ASP A 58 4.79 13.03 11.52
CA ASP A 58 3.92 12.92 12.68
C ASP A 58 3.84 11.45 13.17
N ALA A 59 2.93 11.13 14.07
CA ALA A 59 2.77 9.79 14.65
C ALA A 59 2.41 8.71 13.60
N THR A 60 1.89 9.11 12.44
CA THR A 60 1.41 8.20 11.38
C THR A 60 2.17 8.36 10.06
N HIS A 61 3.06 9.35 9.96
CA HIS A 61 3.81 9.64 8.74
C HIS A 61 5.31 9.70 9.03
N ALA A 62 6.03 8.72 8.51
CA ALA A 62 7.49 8.69 8.50
C ALA A 62 8.04 9.06 7.11
N PRO A 63 9.19 9.74 7.01
CA PRO A 63 9.79 10.10 5.73
C PRO A 63 10.36 8.89 4.99
N GLU A 64 10.63 7.80 5.68
CA GLU A 64 11.05 6.50 5.17
C GLU A 64 10.12 5.43 5.74
N PHE A 65 9.53 4.60 4.90
CA PHE A 65 8.63 3.54 5.31
C PHE A 65 8.67 2.35 4.35
N THR A 66 8.23 1.20 4.84
CA THR A 66 8.08 -0.01 4.01
C THR A 66 6.68 -0.04 3.43
N MET A 67 6.60 -0.30 2.12
CA MET A 67 5.35 -0.46 1.39
C MET A 67 5.36 -1.79 0.63
N VAL A 68 4.20 -2.39 0.47
CA VAL A 68 3.95 -3.44 -0.51
C VAL A 68 3.02 -2.91 -1.58
N GLU A 69 3.40 -3.07 -2.82
CA GLU A 69 2.52 -2.85 -3.97
C GLU A 69 2.44 -4.11 -4.82
N ALA A 70 1.25 -4.41 -5.33
CA ALA A 70 1.00 -5.55 -6.19
C ALA A 70 0.10 -5.15 -7.36
N TYR A 71 0.39 -5.70 -8.53
CA TYR A 71 -0.33 -5.42 -9.75
C TYR A 71 -0.64 -6.72 -10.48
N GLN A 72 -1.83 -6.81 -11.08
CA GLN A 72 -2.28 -7.95 -11.86
C GLN A 72 -2.87 -7.46 -13.18
N ALA A 73 -2.37 -7.99 -14.30
CA ALA A 73 -2.95 -7.76 -15.61
C ALA A 73 -4.38 -8.30 -15.67
N TYR A 74 -5.27 -7.56 -16.33
CA TYR A 74 -6.68 -7.91 -16.52
C TYR A 74 -7.48 -8.14 -15.23
N GLY A 75 -6.93 -7.74 -14.06
CA GLY A 75 -7.62 -7.79 -12.78
C GLY A 75 -8.68 -6.69 -12.65
N THR A 76 -9.67 -6.93 -11.79
CA THR A 76 -10.69 -5.96 -11.40
C THR A 76 -10.49 -5.54 -9.94
N TYR A 77 -11.21 -4.51 -9.49
CA TYR A 77 -11.20 -4.14 -8.07
C TYR A 77 -11.70 -5.28 -7.17
N ASP A 78 -12.64 -6.12 -7.65
CA ASP A 78 -13.10 -7.29 -6.89
C ASP A 78 -12.00 -8.33 -6.70
N SER A 79 -11.23 -8.63 -7.77
CA SER A 79 -10.12 -9.59 -7.69
C SER A 79 -9.00 -9.09 -6.77
N ILE A 80 -8.73 -7.78 -6.76
CA ILE A 80 -7.76 -7.18 -5.83
C ILE A 80 -8.32 -7.14 -4.41
N GLY A 81 -9.60 -6.83 -4.23
CA GLY A 81 -10.26 -6.90 -2.93
C GLY A 81 -10.17 -8.31 -2.31
N GLN A 82 -10.41 -9.35 -3.11
CA GLN A 82 -10.23 -10.73 -2.68
C GLN A 82 -8.78 -11.06 -2.33
N LEU A 83 -7.82 -10.62 -3.15
CA LEU A 83 -6.40 -10.79 -2.87
C LEU A 83 -5.99 -10.15 -1.53
N VAL A 84 -6.46 -8.92 -1.25
CA VAL A 84 -6.18 -8.22 0.01
C VAL A 84 -6.77 -8.98 1.20
N LYS A 85 -8.03 -9.45 1.09
CA LYS A 85 -8.68 -10.27 2.11
C LYS A 85 -7.85 -11.51 2.43
N GLU A 86 -7.50 -12.29 1.41
CA GLU A 86 -6.71 -13.53 1.55
C GLU A 86 -5.33 -13.25 2.16
N LEU A 87 -4.66 -12.17 1.71
CA LEU A 87 -3.36 -11.77 2.24
C LEU A 87 -3.43 -11.47 3.74
N VAL A 88 -4.41 -10.67 4.17
CA VAL A 88 -4.57 -10.31 5.59
C VAL A 88 -4.93 -11.53 6.44
N GLN A 89 -5.89 -12.35 5.98
CA GLN A 89 -6.31 -13.56 6.69
C GLN A 89 -5.17 -14.57 6.82
N LYS A 90 -4.44 -14.81 5.71
CA LYS A 90 -3.29 -15.71 5.75
C LYS A 90 -2.18 -15.18 6.65
N THR A 91 -1.87 -13.89 6.59
CA THR A 91 -0.85 -13.29 7.44
C THR A 91 -1.22 -13.39 8.91
N ALA A 92 -2.49 -13.16 9.28
CA ALA A 92 -2.97 -13.31 10.65
C ALA A 92 -2.76 -14.76 11.13
N MET A 93 -3.11 -15.74 10.31
CA MET A 93 -2.90 -17.15 10.64
C MET A 93 -1.42 -17.53 10.75
N ASP A 94 -0.58 -17.06 9.84
CA ASP A 94 0.85 -17.40 9.82
C ASP A 94 1.60 -16.77 11.02
N VAL A 95 1.21 -15.57 11.43
CA VAL A 95 1.90 -14.82 12.50
C VAL A 95 1.31 -15.13 13.90
N TYR A 96 0.00 -15.17 14.02
CA TYR A 96 -0.69 -15.28 15.31
C TYR A 96 -1.35 -16.64 15.53
N GLY A 97 -1.42 -17.50 14.52
CA GLY A 97 -2.14 -18.78 14.60
C GLY A 97 -3.66 -18.64 14.67
N SER A 98 -4.19 -17.45 14.44
CA SER A 98 -5.61 -17.12 14.55
C SER A 98 -5.96 -15.95 13.62
N HIS A 99 -7.22 -15.91 13.14
CA HIS A 99 -7.75 -14.72 12.48
C HIS A 99 -8.11 -13.61 13.49
N LYS A 100 -8.24 -13.94 14.77
CA LYS A 100 -8.45 -12.97 15.85
C LYS A 100 -7.11 -12.50 16.37
N VAL A 101 -6.88 -11.20 16.34
CA VAL A 101 -5.65 -10.55 16.76
C VAL A 101 -5.97 -9.56 17.85
N THR A 102 -5.34 -9.71 19.02
CA THR A 102 -5.46 -8.75 20.11
C THR A 102 -4.26 -7.83 20.12
N LEU A 103 -4.48 -6.53 20.05
CA LEU A 103 -3.45 -5.51 20.14
C LEU A 103 -2.96 -5.31 21.58
N LEU A 104 -1.86 -4.56 21.74
CA LEU A 104 -1.26 -4.29 23.05
C LEU A 104 -2.18 -3.52 24.01
N ASP A 105 -3.14 -2.77 23.49
CA ASP A 105 -4.17 -2.04 24.25
C ASP A 105 -5.36 -2.93 24.67
N GLY A 106 -5.33 -4.20 24.28
CA GLY A 106 -6.41 -5.18 24.55
C GLY A 106 -7.52 -5.18 23.50
N THR A 107 -7.46 -4.35 22.45
CA THR A 107 -8.46 -4.35 21.38
C THR A 107 -8.34 -5.61 20.54
N GLU A 108 -9.44 -6.35 20.36
CA GLU A 108 -9.50 -7.54 19.50
C GLU A 108 -10.08 -7.18 18.12
N TYR A 109 -9.38 -7.61 17.08
CA TYR A 109 -9.83 -7.55 15.68
C TYR A 109 -9.99 -8.97 15.13
N ASP A 110 -11.13 -9.25 14.51
CA ASP A 110 -11.38 -10.51 13.81
C ASP A 110 -11.29 -10.27 12.29
N PHE A 111 -10.25 -10.79 11.66
CA PHE A 111 -10.03 -10.75 10.21
C PHE A 111 -10.66 -11.93 9.48
N GLY A 112 -11.30 -12.85 10.21
CA GLY A 112 -11.93 -14.05 9.64
C GLY A 112 -13.23 -13.78 8.90
N GLY A 113 -13.82 -14.85 8.37
CA GLY A 113 -15.13 -14.82 7.72
C GLY A 113 -15.19 -14.01 6.45
N GLU A 114 -16.40 -13.62 6.08
CA GLU A 114 -16.68 -12.79 4.91
C GLU A 114 -16.55 -11.30 5.25
N TRP A 115 -15.85 -10.55 4.38
CA TRP A 115 -15.72 -9.11 4.53
C TRP A 115 -16.86 -8.39 3.85
N LYS A 116 -17.46 -7.45 4.56
CA LYS A 116 -18.57 -6.65 4.03
C LYS A 116 -18.04 -5.65 3.00
N THR A 117 -18.65 -5.63 1.82
CA THR A 117 -18.46 -4.55 0.85
C THR A 117 -19.43 -3.42 1.18
N ILE A 118 -18.90 -2.21 1.32
CA ILE A 118 -19.70 -1.01 1.60
C ILE A 118 -19.47 0.05 0.52
N SER A 119 -20.53 0.74 0.13
CA SER A 119 -20.43 1.91 -0.72
C SER A 119 -19.87 3.09 0.08
N MET A 120 -18.90 3.80 -0.48
CA MET A 120 -18.32 4.97 0.16
C MET A 120 -19.38 6.04 0.48
N TYR A 121 -20.27 6.33 -0.46
CA TYR A 121 -21.32 7.35 -0.26
C TYR A 121 -22.36 6.92 0.77
N ASP A 122 -22.79 5.66 0.74
CA ASP A 122 -23.77 5.15 1.69
C ASP A 122 -23.18 5.11 3.11
N SER A 123 -21.90 4.72 3.26
CA SER A 123 -21.22 4.73 4.55
C SER A 123 -21.12 6.12 5.17
N LEU A 124 -20.86 7.16 4.36
CA LEU A 124 -20.87 8.55 4.83
C LEU A 124 -22.26 8.99 5.33
N SER A 125 -23.31 8.53 4.64
CA SER A 125 -24.70 8.79 5.04
C SER A 125 -25.07 8.10 6.35
N GLU A 126 -24.56 6.88 6.59
CA GLU A 126 -24.74 6.16 7.86
C GLU A 126 -24.01 6.86 9.01
N ILE A 127 -22.75 7.28 8.80
CA ILE A 127 -21.97 8.03 9.79
C ILE A 127 -22.65 9.36 10.13
N GLY A 128 -23.11 10.11 9.14
CA GLY A 128 -23.81 11.39 9.35
C GLY A 128 -25.11 11.25 10.16
N ARG A 129 -25.80 10.13 10.08
CA ARG A 129 -27.00 9.84 10.89
C ARG A 129 -26.70 9.47 12.35
N ALA A 130 -25.50 8.98 12.62
CA ALA A 130 -25.09 8.60 13.98
C ALA A 130 -24.73 9.82 14.86
N HIS A 131 -24.60 11.01 14.27
CA HIS A 131 -24.22 12.25 14.95
C HIS A 131 -25.34 13.31 14.99
N VAL A 132 -26.60 12.93 14.68
CA VAL A 132 -27.77 13.80 14.76
C VAL A 132 -28.66 13.43 15.94
#